data_09f379febe710c6771b7fa980ff0c9dd
#
_entry.id   09f379febe710c6771b7fa980ff0c9dd
#
_cell.length_a   1.000
_cell.length_b   1.000
_cell.length_c   1.000
_cell.angle_alpha   90.00
_cell.angle_beta   90.00
_cell.angle_gamma   90.00
#
_symmetry.space_group_name_H-M   'P 1'
#
loop_
_entity.id
_entity.type
_entity.pdbx_description
1 polymer ?
#
loop_
_entity_poly.entity_id
_entity_poly.type
_entity_poly.pdbx_seq_one_letter_code
_entity_poly.pdbx_strand_id
1 'polypeptide(L)'
;LEKLPKSEVEELVLEEVPDVDYTDIGGLRDQIEQIQDAVELPFLHADLFKEHKLRAPKGILLYGPPGCGKTLIAKAVANSIAKKLGHLTGKDIRSFFLHVKGPELLNKYVGETERQVREVFKKAKEKADDGYPVIVFFDEMDALFRTRGSGISSDIESTIVPQFLSEIDGVERLNNVI
;
A
#
# COMPACT_ATOMS: atom_id res chain seq x y z
N LEU A 1 31.19 -21.48 -0.06
CA LEU A 1 30.20 -20.56 -0.61
C LEU A 1 28.82 -21.03 -0.15
N GLU A 2 28.45 -20.63 1.07
CA GLU A 2 27.11 -20.87 1.60
C GLU A 2 26.12 -20.04 0.78
N LYS A 3 25.14 -20.71 0.19
CA LYS A 3 23.99 -20.07 -0.42
C LYS A 3 23.23 -19.34 0.69
N LEU A 4 23.22 -18.02 0.64
CA LEU A 4 22.32 -17.22 1.46
C LEU A 4 20.88 -17.73 1.27
N PRO A 5 20.11 -17.92 2.35
CA PRO A 5 18.73 -18.36 2.22
C PRO A 5 17.97 -17.34 1.35
N LYS A 6 17.21 -17.85 0.39
CA LYS A 6 16.25 -17.04 -0.37
C LYS A 6 15.42 -16.28 0.64
N SER A 7 15.38 -14.95 0.52
CA SER A 7 14.67 -14.12 1.46
C SER A 7 13.17 -14.44 1.38
N GLU A 8 12.54 -14.64 2.52
CA GLU A 8 11.09 -14.83 2.67
C GLU A 8 10.24 -13.69 2.02
N VAL A 9 10.90 -12.60 1.67
CA VAL A 9 10.31 -11.47 0.92
C VAL A 9 10.02 -11.82 -0.55
N GLU A 10 10.55 -12.93 -1.09
CA GLU A 10 10.15 -13.43 -2.41
C GLU A 10 8.71 -13.96 -2.42
N GLU A 11 8.11 -14.20 -1.25
CA GLU A 11 6.70 -14.59 -1.10
C GLU A 11 5.73 -13.41 -0.94
N LEU A 12 6.20 -12.17 -0.89
CA LEU A 12 5.34 -11.00 -1.07
C LEU A 12 4.79 -11.01 -2.50
N VAL A 13 3.67 -11.67 -2.65
CA VAL A 13 3.02 -11.90 -3.94
C VAL A 13 2.52 -10.56 -4.46
N LEU A 14 3.15 -10.09 -5.54
CA LEU A 14 2.54 -9.12 -6.42
C LEU A 14 1.33 -9.81 -7.07
N GLU A 15 0.16 -9.65 -6.48
CA GLU A 15 -1.07 -10.17 -7.07
C GLU A 15 -1.54 -9.19 -8.17
N GLU A 16 -1.81 -9.72 -9.35
CA GLU A 16 -2.70 -9.02 -10.27
C GLU A 16 -4.03 -8.87 -9.56
N VAL A 17 -4.57 -7.66 -9.52
CA VAL A 17 -5.81 -7.40 -8.78
C VAL A 17 -6.93 -8.23 -9.34
N PRO A 18 -7.60 -9.04 -8.52
CA PRO A 18 -8.80 -9.75 -8.96
C PRO A 18 -9.87 -8.75 -9.39
N ASP A 19 -10.74 -9.17 -10.31
CA ASP A 19 -11.84 -8.33 -10.81
C ASP A 19 -12.91 -8.13 -9.71
N VAL A 20 -12.60 -7.20 -8.79
CA VAL A 20 -13.47 -6.79 -7.69
C VAL A 20 -13.88 -5.35 -7.93
N ASP A 21 -15.16 -5.10 -8.01
CA ASP A 21 -15.73 -3.77 -8.19
C ASP A 21 -16.35 -3.22 -6.90
N TYR A 22 -16.56 -1.91 -6.84
CA TYR A 22 -17.27 -1.28 -5.72
C TYR A 22 -18.71 -1.78 -5.55
N THR A 23 -19.30 -2.32 -6.61
CA THR A 23 -20.64 -2.95 -6.58
C THR A 23 -20.67 -4.23 -5.75
N ASP A 24 -19.51 -4.87 -5.55
CA ASP A 24 -19.39 -6.06 -4.71
C ASP A 24 -19.34 -5.73 -3.21
N ILE A 25 -19.29 -4.42 -2.89
CA ILE A 25 -19.16 -3.92 -1.52
C ILE A 25 -20.49 -3.31 -1.09
N GLY A 26 -21.18 -3.97 -0.15
CA GLY A 26 -22.44 -3.49 0.40
C GLY A 26 -22.25 -2.52 1.58
N GLY A 27 -23.10 -1.50 1.66
CA GLY A 27 -23.29 -0.71 2.88
C GLY A 27 -22.22 0.35 3.21
N LEU A 28 -21.20 0.57 2.37
CA LEU A 28 -20.08 1.50 2.63
C LEU A 28 -20.00 2.63 1.59
N ARG A 29 -21.15 3.11 1.11
CA ARG A 29 -21.21 4.09 0.02
C ARG A 29 -20.44 5.38 0.30
N ASP A 30 -20.66 5.97 1.47
CA ASP A 30 -20.01 7.23 1.85
C ASP A 30 -18.49 7.08 1.99
N GLN A 31 -18.02 5.92 2.52
CA GLN A 31 -16.61 5.62 2.64
C GLN A 31 -15.96 5.39 1.28
N ILE A 32 -16.64 4.71 0.38
CA ILE A 32 -16.18 4.51 -1.00
C ILE A 32 -16.06 5.85 -1.73
N GLU A 33 -17.06 6.73 -1.62
CA GLU A 33 -17.02 8.07 -2.22
C GLU A 33 -15.84 8.90 -1.70
N GLN A 34 -15.61 8.89 -0.37
CA GLN A 34 -14.46 9.57 0.22
C GLN A 34 -13.11 9.00 -0.28
N ILE A 35 -13.02 7.69 -0.46
CA ILE A 35 -11.80 7.06 -0.98
C ILE A 35 -11.60 7.40 -2.46
N GLN A 36 -12.65 7.40 -3.26
CA GLN A 36 -12.59 7.81 -4.67
C GLN A 36 -12.08 9.25 -4.78
N ASP A 37 -12.59 10.16 -3.99
CA ASP A 37 -12.16 11.56 -4.01
C ASP A 37 -10.72 11.73 -3.53
N ALA A 38 -10.32 11.00 -2.50
CA ALA A 38 -9.00 11.13 -1.91
C ALA A 38 -7.89 10.43 -2.70
N VAL A 39 -8.19 9.33 -3.37
CA VAL A 39 -7.21 8.46 -4.05
C VAL A 39 -7.30 8.57 -5.55
N GLU A 40 -8.47 8.31 -6.11
CA GLU A 40 -8.61 8.19 -7.56
C GLU A 40 -8.48 9.53 -8.27
N LEU A 41 -9.07 10.61 -7.73
CA LEU A 41 -8.99 11.92 -8.36
C LEU A 41 -7.55 12.43 -8.48
N PRO A 42 -6.71 12.40 -7.43
CA PRO A 42 -5.31 12.81 -7.56
C PRO A 42 -4.52 11.95 -8.54
N PHE A 43 -4.88 10.67 -8.61
CA PHE A 43 -4.20 9.72 -9.47
C PHE A 43 -4.56 9.92 -10.94
N LEU A 44 -5.83 10.09 -11.24
CA LEU A 44 -6.34 10.29 -12.61
C LEU A 44 -6.07 11.68 -13.16
N HIS A 45 -5.99 12.68 -12.30
CA HIS A 45 -5.85 14.11 -12.64
C HIS A 45 -4.60 14.74 -12.02
N ALA A 46 -3.49 14.00 -12.02
CA ALA A 46 -2.21 14.45 -11.42
C ALA A 46 -1.74 15.82 -11.93
N ASP A 47 -2.00 16.15 -13.21
CA ASP A 47 -1.63 17.42 -13.79
C ASP A 47 -2.43 18.59 -13.21
N LEU A 48 -3.74 18.42 -12.97
CA LEU A 48 -4.58 19.41 -12.32
C LEU A 48 -4.13 19.64 -10.87
N PHE A 49 -3.78 18.58 -10.17
CA PHE A 49 -3.27 18.70 -8.80
C PHE A 49 -1.96 19.49 -8.76
N LYS A 50 -1.05 19.27 -9.73
CA LYS A 50 0.20 20.05 -9.86
C LYS A 50 -0.07 21.51 -10.19
N GLU A 51 -0.95 21.79 -11.15
CA GLU A 51 -1.31 23.14 -11.58
C GLU A 51 -1.88 23.97 -10.40
N HIS A 52 -2.78 23.36 -9.63
CA HIS A 52 -3.40 24.00 -8.48
C HIS A 52 -2.58 23.89 -7.19
N LYS A 53 -1.36 23.32 -7.23
CA LYS A 53 -0.47 23.10 -6.07
C LYS A 53 -1.16 22.31 -4.94
N LEU A 54 -2.09 21.42 -5.30
CA LEU A 54 -2.74 20.51 -4.36
C LEU A 54 -1.84 19.32 -4.09
N ARG A 55 -1.83 18.85 -2.85
CA ARG A 55 -1.09 17.66 -2.45
C ARG A 55 -2.05 16.48 -2.41
N ALA A 56 -1.69 15.40 -3.11
CA ALA A 56 -2.36 14.12 -2.93
C ALA A 56 -2.04 13.53 -1.55
N PRO A 57 -2.99 12.84 -0.92
CA PRO A 57 -2.70 12.09 0.30
C PRO A 57 -1.66 11.00 -0.01
N LYS A 58 -0.70 10.80 0.88
CA LYS A 58 0.37 9.80 0.75
C LYS A 58 -0.11 8.39 1.07
N GLY A 59 -1.22 8.28 1.77
CA GLY A 59 -1.82 7.02 2.17
C GLY A 59 -3.14 7.24 2.87
N ILE A 60 -3.88 6.15 3.04
CA ILE A 60 -5.19 6.15 3.68
C ILE A 60 -5.19 5.13 4.81
N LEU A 61 -5.68 5.55 5.97
CA LEU A 61 -5.89 4.66 7.10
C LEU A 61 -7.33 4.15 7.11
N LEU A 62 -7.50 2.86 6.85
CA LEU A 62 -8.76 2.15 7.02
C LEU A 62 -8.83 1.54 8.42
N TYR A 63 -9.75 1.98 9.24
CA TYR A 63 -9.95 1.44 10.59
C TYR A 63 -11.36 0.88 10.77
N GLY A 64 -11.49 -0.12 11.61
CA GLY A 64 -12.75 -0.79 11.89
C GLY A 64 -12.57 -2.24 12.32
N PRO A 65 -13.65 -2.93 12.76
CA PRO A 65 -13.58 -4.31 13.21
C PRO A 65 -13.09 -5.26 12.08
N PRO A 66 -12.59 -6.44 12.43
CA PRO A 66 -12.25 -7.45 11.45
C PRO A 66 -13.49 -7.87 10.65
N GLY A 67 -13.29 -8.25 9.38
CA GLY A 67 -14.38 -8.71 8.51
C GLY A 67 -15.29 -7.62 7.93
N CYS A 68 -15.01 -6.33 8.16
CA CYS A 68 -15.82 -5.23 7.62
C CYS A 68 -15.44 -4.81 6.18
N GLY A 69 -14.66 -5.60 5.46
CA GLY A 69 -14.38 -5.40 4.03
C GLY A 69 -13.21 -4.47 3.70
N LYS A 70 -12.33 -4.11 4.65
CA LYS A 70 -11.17 -3.21 4.40
C LYS A 70 -10.29 -3.66 3.23
N THR A 71 -9.90 -4.92 3.23
CA THR A 71 -9.08 -5.51 2.15
C THR A 71 -9.84 -5.53 0.81
N LEU A 72 -11.14 -5.77 0.84
CA LEU A 72 -11.98 -5.77 -0.34
C LEU A 72 -12.07 -4.37 -0.97
N ILE A 73 -12.22 -3.33 -0.14
CA ILE A 73 -12.19 -1.93 -0.58
C ILE A 73 -10.85 -1.62 -1.26
N ALA A 74 -9.73 -1.97 -0.65
CA ALA A 74 -8.42 -1.71 -1.23
C ALA A 74 -8.23 -2.37 -2.61
N LYS A 75 -8.71 -3.61 -2.78
CA LYS A 75 -8.71 -4.31 -4.06
C LYS A 75 -9.63 -3.64 -5.09
N ALA A 76 -10.82 -3.19 -4.69
CA ALA A 76 -11.74 -2.50 -5.58
C ALA A 76 -11.18 -1.13 -6.05
N VAL A 77 -10.48 -0.40 -5.17
CA VAL A 77 -9.76 0.83 -5.54
C VAL A 77 -8.71 0.55 -6.62
N ALA A 78 -7.89 -0.48 -6.43
CA ALA A 78 -6.86 -0.86 -7.40
C ALA A 78 -7.44 -1.18 -8.78
N ASN A 79 -8.51 -1.97 -8.80
CA ASN A 79 -9.21 -2.33 -10.04
C ASN A 79 -9.85 -1.10 -10.72
N SER A 80 -10.51 -0.24 -9.95
CA SER A 80 -11.14 0.99 -10.45
C SER A 80 -10.11 1.92 -11.11
N ILE A 81 -8.96 2.15 -10.47
CA ILE A 81 -7.88 2.97 -11.04
C ILE A 81 -7.39 2.39 -12.36
N ALA A 82 -7.12 1.08 -12.42
CA ALA A 82 -6.67 0.43 -13.63
C ALA A 82 -7.68 0.57 -14.79
N LYS A 83 -8.96 0.30 -14.52
CA LYS A 83 -10.04 0.45 -15.51
C LYS A 83 -10.15 1.89 -16.02
N LYS A 84 -10.15 2.87 -15.11
CA LYS A 84 -10.25 4.29 -15.47
C LYS A 84 -9.05 4.78 -16.27
N LEU A 85 -7.82 4.40 -15.86
CA LEU A 85 -6.61 4.71 -16.62
C LEU A 85 -6.60 4.03 -18.00
N GLY A 86 -7.06 2.78 -18.08
CA GLY A 86 -7.24 2.05 -19.33
C GLY A 86 -8.17 2.80 -20.29
N HIS A 87 -9.31 3.29 -19.79
CA HIS A 87 -10.23 4.10 -20.59
C HIS A 87 -9.62 5.42 -21.07
N LEU A 88 -8.88 6.12 -20.20
CA LEU A 88 -8.25 7.40 -20.53
C LEU A 88 -7.12 7.27 -21.54
N THR A 89 -6.34 6.19 -21.46
CA THR A 89 -5.14 6.00 -22.29
C THR A 89 -5.39 5.13 -23.52
N GLY A 90 -6.54 4.47 -23.60
CA GLY A 90 -6.86 3.50 -24.66
C GLY A 90 -5.99 2.24 -24.62
N LYS A 91 -5.34 1.95 -23.50
CA LYS A 91 -4.47 0.78 -23.28
C LYS A 91 -5.07 -0.12 -22.22
N ASP A 92 -4.78 -1.42 -22.32
CA ASP A 92 -5.07 -2.36 -21.24
C ASP A 92 -4.05 -2.14 -20.12
N ILE A 93 -4.46 -1.42 -19.07
CA ILE A 93 -3.62 -1.11 -17.91
C ILE A 93 -4.00 -2.05 -16.77
N ARG A 94 -3.00 -2.77 -16.27
CA ARG A 94 -3.12 -3.61 -15.08
C ARG A 94 -2.64 -2.81 -13.87
N SER A 95 -3.31 -2.98 -12.74
CA SER A 95 -2.81 -2.49 -11.46
C SER A 95 -2.12 -3.61 -10.69
N PHE A 96 -1.18 -3.23 -9.85
CA PHE A 96 -0.51 -4.16 -8.95
C PHE A 96 -0.94 -3.90 -7.52
N PHE A 97 -1.21 -4.98 -6.80
CA PHE A 97 -1.61 -4.96 -5.41
C PHE A 97 -0.58 -5.71 -4.57
N LEU A 98 0.09 -4.99 -3.68
CA LEU A 98 1.01 -5.55 -2.71
C LEU A 98 0.28 -5.70 -1.38
N HIS A 99 -0.06 -6.93 -1.02
CA HIS A 99 -0.67 -7.22 0.27
C HIS A 99 0.41 -7.62 1.27
N VAL A 100 0.55 -6.83 2.32
CA VAL A 100 1.55 -7.02 3.37
C VAL A 100 0.84 -7.15 4.71
N LYS A 101 1.03 -8.26 5.40
CA LYS A 101 0.47 -8.43 6.74
C LYS A 101 1.47 -8.01 7.81
N GLY A 102 1.03 -7.20 8.76
CA GLY A 102 1.88 -6.72 9.85
C GLY A 102 2.65 -7.83 10.58
N PRO A 103 2.00 -8.93 10.98
CA PRO A 103 2.71 -10.06 11.63
C PRO A 103 3.81 -10.70 10.79
N GLU A 104 3.70 -10.70 9.47
CA GLU A 104 4.70 -11.28 8.56
C GLU A 104 5.99 -10.43 8.51
N LEU A 105 5.86 -9.12 8.76
CA LEU A 105 7.02 -8.21 8.85
C LEU A 105 7.76 -8.32 10.19
N LEU A 106 7.11 -8.87 11.24
CA LEU A 106 7.73 -8.99 12.56
C LEU A 106 8.73 -10.14 12.58
N ASN A 107 10.00 -9.81 12.48
CA ASN A 107 11.08 -10.78 12.61
C ASN A 107 11.76 -10.67 13.99
N LYS A 108 12.34 -11.78 14.46
CA LYS A 108 13.06 -11.85 15.74
C LYS A 108 14.42 -11.13 15.71
N TYR A 109 14.89 -10.79 14.52
CA TYR A 109 16.21 -10.18 14.34
C TYR A 109 16.08 -8.67 14.18
N VAL A 110 16.89 -7.93 14.91
CA VAL A 110 16.96 -6.47 14.84
C VAL A 110 17.37 -6.04 13.42
N GLY A 111 16.65 -5.08 12.86
CA GLY A 111 16.91 -4.54 11.52
C GLY A 111 16.32 -5.32 10.36
N GLU A 112 15.81 -6.53 10.58
CA GLU A 112 15.21 -7.33 9.52
C GLU A 112 13.84 -6.78 9.10
N THR A 113 13.04 -6.35 10.07
CA THR A 113 11.73 -5.72 9.82
C THR A 113 11.88 -4.45 8.99
N GLU A 114 12.84 -3.58 9.32
CA GLU A 114 13.12 -2.35 8.55
C GLU A 114 13.58 -2.68 7.12
N ARG A 115 14.40 -3.73 6.96
CA ARG A 115 14.84 -4.20 5.66
C ARG A 115 13.65 -4.66 4.81
N GLN A 116 12.74 -5.44 5.40
CA GLN A 116 11.53 -5.92 4.74
C GLN A 116 10.61 -4.77 4.31
N VAL A 117 10.40 -3.79 5.18
CA VAL A 117 9.63 -2.58 4.82
C VAL A 117 10.25 -1.88 3.62
N ARG A 118 11.58 -1.63 3.62
CA ARG A 118 12.26 -1.02 2.47
C ARG A 118 12.10 -1.84 1.18
N GLU A 119 12.16 -3.17 1.25
CA GLU A 119 12.01 -4.03 0.08
C GLU A 119 10.58 -3.99 -0.50
N VAL A 120 9.55 -3.90 0.36
CA VAL A 120 8.17 -3.69 -0.08
C VAL A 120 8.05 -2.42 -0.92
N PHE A 121 8.52 -1.28 -0.38
CA PHE A 121 8.46 0.00 -1.09
C PHE A 121 9.35 0.03 -2.34
N LYS A 122 10.49 -0.66 -2.32
CA LYS A 122 11.35 -0.82 -3.50
C LYS A 122 10.64 -1.56 -4.63
N LYS A 123 9.98 -2.68 -4.33
CA LYS A 123 9.18 -3.43 -5.31
C LYS A 123 8.02 -2.60 -5.87
N ALA A 124 7.33 -1.85 -5.00
CA ALA A 124 6.27 -0.94 -5.42
C ALA A 124 6.81 0.12 -6.39
N LYS A 125 7.96 0.70 -6.07
CA LYS A 125 8.63 1.70 -6.90
C LYS A 125 9.01 1.15 -8.26
N GLU A 126 9.64 -0.03 -8.33
CA GLU A 126 10.03 -0.66 -9.58
C GLU A 126 8.84 -0.82 -10.54
N LYS A 127 7.67 -1.24 -10.02
CA LYS A 127 6.45 -1.36 -10.82
C LYS A 127 5.82 -0.03 -11.19
N ALA A 128 5.89 0.95 -10.31
CA ALA A 128 5.43 2.30 -10.59
C ALA A 128 6.29 3.00 -11.65
N ASP A 129 7.60 2.78 -11.65
CA ASP A 129 8.53 3.29 -12.66
C ASP A 129 8.27 2.65 -14.04
N ASP A 130 7.76 1.41 -14.09
CA ASP A 130 7.25 0.76 -15.31
C ASP A 130 5.93 1.40 -15.82
N GLY A 131 5.36 2.35 -15.09
CA GLY A 131 4.14 3.07 -15.46
C GLY A 131 2.84 2.44 -14.96
N TYR A 132 2.91 1.43 -14.13
CA TYR A 132 1.73 0.77 -13.58
C TYR A 132 1.28 1.42 -12.26
N PRO A 133 -0.05 1.51 -12.02
CA PRO A 133 -0.58 1.86 -10.71
C PRO A 133 -0.29 0.74 -9.70
N VAL A 134 0.26 1.12 -8.56
CA VAL A 134 0.60 0.20 -7.47
C VAL A 134 -0.10 0.62 -6.20
N ILE A 135 -0.82 -0.30 -5.59
CA ILE A 135 -1.37 -0.12 -4.25
C ILE A 135 -0.62 -1.02 -3.27
N VAL A 136 -0.07 -0.42 -2.24
CA VAL A 136 0.56 -1.14 -1.12
C VAL A 136 -0.41 -1.16 0.05
N PHE A 137 -0.98 -2.31 0.32
CA PHE A 137 -1.94 -2.49 1.39
C PHE A 137 -1.30 -3.20 2.58
N PHE A 138 -1.16 -2.49 3.68
CA PHE A 138 -0.69 -3.06 4.94
C PHE A 138 -1.88 -3.48 5.79
N ASP A 139 -2.03 -4.77 6.02
CA ASP A 139 -3.08 -5.33 6.86
C ASP A 139 -2.57 -5.65 8.28
N GLU A 140 -3.45 -5.65 9.25
CA GLU A 140 -3.12 -5.95 10.65
C GLU A 140 -1.96 -5.10 11.22
N MET A 141 -1.90 -3.82 10.81
CA MET A 141 -0.82 -2.89 11.20
C MET A 141 -0.72 -2.70 12.72
N ASP A 142 -1.79 -2.90 13.45
CA ASP A 142 -1.81 -2.86 14.90
C ASP A 142 -0.84 -3.88 15.54
N ALA A 143 -0.52 -4.97 14.84
CA ALA A 143 0.49 -5.92 15.28
C ALA A 143 1.91 -5.31 15.30
N LEU A 144 2.22 -4.40 14.35
CA LEU A 144 3.51 -3.70 14.28
C LEU A 144 3.63 -2.62 15.35
N PHE A 145 2.50 -2.00 15.74
CA PHE A 145 2.49 -0.82 16.62
C PHE A 145 1.96 -1.12 18.02
N ARG A 146 1.70 -2.37 18.37
CA ARG A 146 1.30 -2.73 19.73
C ARG A 146 2.46 -2.58 20.68
N THR A 147 2.33 -1.66 21.63
CA THR A 147 3.19 -1.55 22.80
C THR A 147 3.01 -2.79 23.69
N ARG A 148 3.94 -3.76 23.59
CA ARG A 148 4.03 -4.83 24.57
C ARG A 148 4.83 -4.29 25.76
N GLY A 149 4.14 -3.91 26.81
CA GLY A 149 4.77 -3.49 28.06
C GLY A 149 5.65 -4.60 28.63
N SER A 150 6.94 -4.53 28.39
CA SER A 150 8.09 -4.98 29.19
C SER A 150 9.36 -5.13 28.32
N GLY A 151 10.27 -4.23 28.41
CA GLY A 151 11.74 -4.45 28.37
C GLY A 151 12.44 -4.62 27.02
N ILE A 152 11.82 -5.13 25.96
CA ILE A 152 12.50 -5.42 24.68
C ILE A 152 11.84 -4.71 23.49
N SER A 153 10.65 -4.16 23.66
CA SER A 153 9.82 -3.59 22.59
C SER A 153 10.08 -2.11 22.28
N SER A 154 10.84 -1.40 23.10
CA SER A 154 11.15 0.01 22.87
C SER A 154 12.02 0.24 21.62
N ASP A 155 12.85 -0.73 21.27
CA ASP A 155 13.76 -0.61 20.14
C ASP A 155 13.04 -0.79 18.80
N ILE A 156 12.03 -1.68 18.75
CA ILE A 156 11.25 -1.95 17.53
C ILE A 156 10.38 -0.75 17.18
N GLU A 157 9.69 -0.16 18.15
CA GLU A 157 8.85 1.03 17.91
C GLU A 157 9.70 2.26 17.54
N SER A 158 10.85 2.41 18.17
CA SER A 158 11.73 3.56 17.90
C SER A 158 12.36 3.53 16.52
N THR A 159 12.40 2.38 15.85
CA THR A 159 13.06 2.22 14.54
C THR A 159 12.08 1.94 13.40
N ILE A 160 11.06 1.09 13.61
CA ILE A 160 10.11 0.71 12.55
C ILE A 160 9.22 1.88 12.14
N VAL A 161 8.64 2.61 13.11
CA VAL A 161 7.72 3.72 12.79
C VAL A 161 8.41 4.83 12.02
N PRO A 162 9.59 5.34 12.44
CA PRO A 162 10.35 6.31 11.65
C PRO A 162 10.74 5.79 10.27
N GLN A 163 11.15 4.53 10.16
CA GLN A 163 11.47 3.92 8.86
C GLN A 163 10.26 3.88 7.95
N PHE A 164 9.12 3.42 8.46
CA PHE A 164 7.87 3.35 7.71
C PHE A 164 7.43 4.73 7.22
N LEU A 165 7.48 5.75 8.09
CA LEU A 165 7.16 7.12 7.72
C LEU A 165 8.15 7.67 6.68
N SER A 166 9.44 7.36 6.81
CA SER A 166 10.47 7.75 5.83
C SER A 166 10.22 7.15 4.46
N GLU A 167 9.79 5.88 4.39
CA GLU A 167 9.45 5.24 3.11
C GLU A 167 8.19 5.86 2.49
N ILE A 168 7.15 6.12 3.30
CA ILE A 168 5.94 6.83 2.84
C ILE A 168 6.30 8.23 2.31
N ASP A 169 7.16 8.96 3.01
CA ASP A 169 7.63 10.27 2.55
C ASP A 169 8.44 10.16 1.26
N GLY A 170 9.18 9.06 1.09
CA GLY A 170 9.89 8.74 -0.15
C GLY A 170 8.96 8.50 -1.34
N VAL A 171 7.78 7.95 -1.10
CA VAL A 171 6.73 7.71 -2.11
C VAL A 171 6.16 9.01 -2.69
N GLU A 172 6.29 10.16 -2.00
CA GLU A 172 5.82 11.47 -2.50
C GLU A 172 6.39 11.83 -3.88
N ARG A 173 7.52 11.22 -4.27
CA ARG A 173 8.13 11.41 -5.60
C ARG A 173 7.59 10.44 -6.65
N LEU A 174 6.77 9.48 -6.26
CA LEU A 174 6.23 8.43 -7.11
C LEU A 174 4.76 8.73 -7.40
N ASN A 175 4.45 9.16 -8.62
CA ASN A 175 3.08 9.51 -8.99
C ASN A 175 2.13 8.30 -9.09
N ASN A 176 2.64 7.07 -9.03
CA ASN A 176 1.90 5.84 -9.32
C ASN A 176 1.85 4.83 -8.14
N VAL A 177 2.16 5.26 -6.89
CA VAL A 177 2.09 4.42 -5.68
C VAL A 177 1.13 5.05 -4.67
N ILE A 178 0.28 4.22 -4.07
CA ILE A 178 -0.65 4.56 -3.00
C ILE A 178 -0.42 3.63 -1.81
#